data_fd682e15ecd2a0c975d486ad42525804
#
_entry.id   fd682e15ecd2a0c975d486ad42525804
#
_cell.length_a   1.000
_cell.length_b   1.000
_cell.length_c   1.000
_cell.angle_alpha   90.00
_cell.angle_beta   90.00
_cell.angle_gamma   90.00
#
_symmetry.space_group_name_H-M   'P 1'
#
loop_
_entity.id
_entity.type
_entity.pdbx_description
1 polymer ?
#
loop_
_entity_poly.entity_id
_entity_poly.type
_entity_poly.pdbx_seq_one_letter_code
_entity_poly.pdbx_strand_id
1 'polypeptide(L)'
;MLNHTYITAENGNTETIVLLHGFGGNSRIWKYQIPLLSNYYNVLAIDLPSHSEGNLKLSQLEVSLDAISRKILNVCDMYSIRHTTFMGVSLGTIFVKYIEAFYPDYVDFGILVGAVATVNILLRGCVKLFSTIGDKLPFSMVYHIFSWIIMPGKRNEESRSIFRKCAVALNKKEFKLYMHIFNQAICFSKLFEKEHHPENTYISGKLDTCFLRRTILEAKRSCGRMIQMASCGHVCNIVQKNRFNNLILELLEHNSSVPSTL
;
A
#
# COMPACT_ATOMS: atom_id res chain seq x y z
N MET A 1 -2.04 17.66 9.45
CA MET A 1 -2.33 17.23 8.07
C MET A 1 -1.28 16.22 7.66
N LEU A 2 -1.56 15.28 6.76
CA LEU A 2 -0.56 14.38 6.20
C LEU A 2 0.32 15.09 5.18
N ASN A 3 1.62 14.79 5.19
CA ASN A 3 2.52 15.22 4.13
C ASN A 3 2.12 14.56 2.81
N HIS A 4 2.11 15.31 1.74
CA HIS A 4 1.73 14.82 0.41
C HIS A 4 2.40 15.66 -0.69
N THR A 5 2.38 15.10 -1.89
CA THR A 5 2.80 15.77 -3.12
C THR A 5 1.68 15.65 -4.13
N TYR A 6 1.22 16.78 -4.67
CA TYR A 6 0.26 16.82 -5.76
C TYR A 6 0.93 17.37 -7.00
N ILE A 7 0.81 16.66 -8.12
CA ILE A 7 1.38 17.02 -9.42
C ILE A 7 0.26 16.98 -10.44
N THR A 8 0.08 18.06 -11.17
CA THR A 8 -0.89 18.15 -12.27
C THR A 8 -0.39 17.42 -13.52
N ALA A 9 -1.30 16.85 -14.27
CA ALA A 9 -1.01 16.16 -15.51
C ALA A 9 -0.45 17.11 -16.58
N GLU A 10 0.62 16.71 -17.25
CA GLU A 10 1.25 17.51 -18.32
C GLU A 10 0.34 17.66 -19.55
N ASN A 11 -0.49 16.67 -19.82
CA ASN A 11 -1.43 16.66 -20.95
C ASN A 11 -2.76 17.38 -20.67
N GLY A 12 -2.93 17.99 -19.47
CA GLY A 12 -4.14 18.68 -19.06
C GLY A 12 -5.31 17.76 -18.64
N ASN A 13 -5.08 16.45 -18.48
CA ASN A 13 -6.09 15.53 -17.94
C ASN A 13 -6.44 15.92 -16.50
N THR A 14 -7.72 15.81 -16.12
CA THR A 14 -8.24 16.14 -14.79
C THR A 14 -8.34 14.92 -13.88
N GLU A 15 -8.24 13.69 -14.42
CA GLU A 15 -8.24 12.47 -13.62
C GLU A 15 -7.04 12.41 -12.69
N THR A 16 -7.25 12.00 -11.46
CA THR A 16 -6.20 11.90 -10.44
C THR A 16 -5.94 10.44 -10.06
N ILE A 17 -4.68 10.09 -9.82
CA ILE A 17 -4.29 8.81 -9.22
C ILE A 17 -3.75 9.07 -7.83
N VAL A 18 -4.33 8.40 -6.82
CA VAL A 18 -3.87 8.48 -5.42
C VAL A 18 -2.91 7.35 -5.11
N LEU A 19 -1.71 7.70 -4.63
CA LEU A 19 -0.63 6.75 -4.34
C LEU A 19 -0.40 6.61 -2.82
N LEU A 20 -0.55 5.39 -2.29
CA LEU A 20 -0.33 5.05 -0.89
C LEU A 20 0.84 4.09 -0.74
N HIS A 21 1.87 4.49 -0.02
CA HIS A 21 3.09 3.69 0.17
C HIS A 21 2.91 2.56 1.20
N GLY A 22 3.89 1.65 1.26
CA GLY A 22 3.98 0.55 2.21
C GLY A 22 4.58 0.96 3.57
N PHE A 23 4.46 0.06 4.55
CA PHE A 23 5.01 0.24 5.88
C PHE A 23 6.51 0.53 5.84
N GLY A 24 6.95 1.53 6.60
CA GLY A 24 8.33 1.98 6.64
C GLY A 24 8.81 2.78 5.42
N GLY A 25 7.95 2.90 4.39
CA GLY A 25 8.22 3.72 3.20
C GLY A 25 7.68 5.15 3.34
N ASN A 26 7.74 5.89 2.26
CA ASN A 26 7.05 7.17 2.03
C ASN A 26 6.79 7.32 0.52
N SER A 27 6.28 8.46 0.08
CA SER A 27 5.99 8.75 -1.33
C SER A 27 7.15 8.50 -2.29
N ARG A 28 8.41 8.52 -1.82
CA ARG A 28 9.61 8.22 -2.63
C ARG A 28 9.65 6.78 -3.18
N ILE A 29 8.83 5.86 -2.64
CA ILE A 29 8.70 4.50 -3.20
C ILE A 29 8.15 4.55 -4.64
N TRP A 30 7.47 5.62 -4.99
CA TRP A 30 6.85 5.88 -6.28
C TRP A 30 7.72 6.70 -7.25
N LYS A 31 9.00 6.91 -6.94
CA LYS A 31 9.93 7.76 -7.71
C LYS A 31 10.07 7.41 -9.20
N TYR A 32 9.71 6.18 -9.58
CA TYR A 32 9.72 5.73 -10.99
C TYR A 32 8.34 5.78 -11.63
N GLN A 33 7.26 5.82 -10.82
CA GLN A 33 5.89 5.88 -11.28
C GLN A 33 5.40 7.32 -11.41
N ILE A 34 5.72 8.18 -10.44
CA ILE A 34 5.28 9.57 -10.43
C ILE A 34 5.65 10.30 -11.73
N PRO A 35 6.92 10.31 -12.21
CA PRO A 35 7.27 11.00 -13.45
C PRO A 35 6.57 10.45 -14.69
N LEU A 36 6.25 9.16 -14.71
CA LEU A 36 5.52 8.54 -15.80
C LEU A 36 4.05 8.91 -15.77
N LEU A 37 3.42 8.77 -14.61
CA LEU A 37 1.99 9.00 -14.44
C LEU A 37 1.63 10.47 -14.63
N SER A 38 2.48 11.42 -14.20
CA SER A 38 2.23 12.85 -14.35
C SER A 38 2.19 13.32 -15.81
N ASN A 39 2.70 12.54 -16.76
CA ASN A 39 2.50 12.84 -18.18
C ASN A 39 1.02 12.71 -18.61
N TYR A 40 0.25 11.89 -17.90
CA TYR A 40 -1.10 11.49 -18.31
C TYR A 40 -2.20 11.79 -17.29
N TYR A 41 -1.87 11.82 -15.98
CA TYR A 41 -2.82 11.93 -14.87
C TYR A 41 -2.31 12.92 -13.82
N ASN A 42 -3.20 13.55 -13.09
CA ASN A 42 -2.84 14.18 -11.84
C ASN A 42 -2.38 13.10 -10.86
N VAL A 43 -1.36 13.36 -10.08
CA VAL A 43 -0.80 12.40 -9.12
C VAL A 43 -0.84 12.98 -7.72
N LEU A 44 -1.53 12.31 -6.80
CA LEU A 44 -1.52 12.62 -5.37
C LEU A 44 -0.80 11.51 -4.61
N ALA A 45 0.44 11.75 -4.19
CA ALA A 45 1.21 10.82 -3.38
C ALA A 45 1.17 11.26 -1.90
N ILE A 46 0.64 10.40 -1.02
CA ILE A 46 0.40 10.71 0.39
C ILE A 46 1.36 9.92 1.28
N ASP A 47 2.01 10.61 2.22
CA ASP A 47 2.80 9.97 3.27
C ASP A 47 1.91 9.62 4.47
N LEU A 48 1.80 8.34 4.78
CA LEU A 48 1.04 7.85 5.94
C LEU A 48 1.62 8.42 7.24
N PRO A 49 0.84 8.51 8.34
CA PRO A 49 1.32 9.05 9.61
C PRO A 49 2.67 8.45 10.03
N SER A 50 3.56 9.24 10.59
CA SER A 50 4.90 8.83 11.10
C SER A 50 5.91 8.35 10.05
N HIS A 51 5.63 8.41 8.75
CA HIS A 51 6.51 7.87 7.70
C HIS A 51 7.39 8.91 7.00
N SER A 52 7.26 10.18 7.32
CA SER A 52 8.15 11.24 6.86
C SER A 52 8.42 12.29 7.95
N GLU A 53 9.50 13.02 7.79
CA GLU A 53 9.85 14.11 8.71
C GLU A 53 8.78 15.20 8.68
N GLY A 54 8.45 15.79 9.84
CA GLY A 54 7.42 16.80 9.96
C GLY A 54 5.97 16.31 9.75
N ASN A 55 5.78 15.03 9.42
CA ASN A 55 4.44 14.46 9.24
C ASN A 55 3.71 14.26 10.57
N LEU A 56 2.37 14.23 10.48
CA LEU A 56 1.50 13.85 11.59
C LEU A 56 1.94 12.49 12.18
N LYS A 57 2.10 12.42 13.51
CA LYS A 57 2.47 11.18 14.18
C LYS A 57 1.23 10.32 14.44
N LEU A 58 1.34 9.00 14.23
CA LEU A 58 0.24 8.07 14.53
C LEU A 58 -0.14 8.12 16.01
N SER A 59 0.84 8.34 16.91
CA SER A 59 0.61 8.52 18.34
C SER A 59 -0.19 9.78 18.72
N GLN A 60 -0.47 10.66 17.76
CA GLN A 60 -1.32 11.85 17.92
C GLN A 60 -2.75 11.62 17.40
N LEU A 61 -3.04 10.43 16.91
CA LEU A 61 -4.34 10.02 16.39
C LEU A 61 -4.95 8.93 17.27
N GLU A 62 -6.25 8.72 17.11
CA GLU A 62 -6.83 7.42 17.44
C GLU A 62 -6.18 6.34 16.55
N VAL A 63 -5.68 5.28 17.18
CA VAL A 63 -4.95 4.23 16.47
C VAL A 63 -5.94 3.26 15.84
N SER A 64 -6.56 3.68 14.74
CA SER A 64 -7.55 2.89 14.00
C SER A 64 -7.37 3.04 12.49
N LEU A 65 -7.83 2.02 11.74
CA LEU A 65 -7.89 2.07 10.28
C LEU A 65 -8.74 3.26 9.82
N ASP A 66 -9.86 3.49 10.48
CA ASP A 66 -10.79 4.57 10.17
C ASP A 66 -10.13 5.95 10.34
N ALA A 67 -9.49 6.20 11.47
CA ALA A 67 -8.86 7.48 11.75
C ALA A 67 -7.77 7.84 10.74
N ILE A 68 -6.96 6.85 10.32
CA ILE A 68 -5.93 7.06 9.29
C ILE A 68 -6.58 7.28 7.92
N SER A 69 -7.59 6.47 7.56
CA SER A 69 -8.31 6.60 6.29
C SER A 69 -8.96 7.98 6.16
N ARG A 70 -9.61 8.49 7.20
CA ARG A 70 -10.15 9.87 7.21
C ARG A 70 -9.08 10.93 6.98
N LYS A 71 -7.86 10.73 7.51
CA LYS A 71 -6.74 11.68 7.24
C LYS A 71 -6.28 11.61 5.79
N ILE A 72 -6.29 10.43 5.16
CA ILE A 72 -6.04 10.27 3.72
C ILE A 72 -7.13 11.00 2.92
N LEU A 73 -8.40 10.75 3.24
CA LEU A 73 -9.55 11.37 2.56
C LEU A 73 -9.60 12.89 2.73
N ASN A 74 -9.22 13.43 3.90
CA ASN A 74 -9.10 14.86 4.09
C ASN A 74 -8.09 15.51 3.13
N VAL A 75 -7.03 14.78 2.74
CA VAL A 75 -6.10 15.26 1.70
C VAL A 75 -6.75 15.20 0.31
N CYS A 76 -7.51 14.14 0.01
CA CYS A 76 -8.27 14.05 -1.23
C CYS A 76 -9.29 15.19 -1.35
N ASP A 77 -9.99 15.51 -0.25
CA ASP A 77 -10.99 16.60 -0.20
C ASP A 77 -10.41 17.98 -0.54
N MET A 78 -9.15 18.24 -0.15
CA MET A 78 -8.48 19.51 -0.48
C MET A 78 -8.33 19.73 -1.99
N TYR A 79 -8.30 18.66 -2.76
CA TYR A 79 -8.18 18.68 -4.22
C TYR A 79 -9.49 18.28 -4.91
N SER A 80 -10.60 18.19 -4.16
CA SER A 80 -11.93 17.77 -4.66
C SER A 80 -11.89 16.41 -5.37
N ILE A 81 -11.02 15.49 -4.91
CA ILE A 81 -10.85 14.17 -5.51
C ILE A 81 -11.95 13.25 -5.02
N ARG A 82 -12.72 12.71 -5.95
CA ARG A 82 -13.75 11.68 -5.80
C ARG A 82 -13.67 10.74 -7.00
N HIS A 83 -14.21 9.53 -6.85
CA HIS A 83 -14.33 8.59 -7.95
C HIS A 83 -13.03 8.45 -8.74
N THR A 84 -12.00 7.85 -8.13
CA THR A 84 -10.66 7.82 -8.74
C THR A 84 -9.93 6.49 -8.49
N THR A 85 -8.81 6.32 -9.18
CA THR A 85 -7.92 5.18 -8.98
C THR A 85 -7.03 5.39 -7.74
N PHE A 86 -7.07 4.42 -6.82
CA PHE A 86 -6.12 4.32 -5.72
C PHE A 86 -5.10 3.23 -5.98
N MET A 87 -3.82 3.55 -5.90
CA MET A 87 -2.74 2.58 -5.98
C MET A 87 -2.02 2.47 -4.64
N GLY A 88 -2.06 1.27 -4.04
CA GLY A 88 -1.41 0.99 -2.75
C GLY A 88 -0.30 -0.05 -2.86
N VAL A 89 0.78 0.12 -2.08
CA VAL A 89 1.80 -0.92 -1.88
C VAL A 89 1.72 -1.46 -0.47
N SER A 90 1.68 -2.78 -0.29
CA SER A 90 1.75 -3.44 1.02
C SER A 90 0.75 -2.85 2.04
N LEU A 91 1.20 -2.15 3.09
CA LEU A 91 0.34 -1.44 4.05
C LEU A 91 -0.66 -0.51 3.34
N GLY A 92 -0.24 0.18 2.27
CA GLY A 92 -1.11 1.06 1.48
C GLY A 92 -2.32 0.33 0.92
N THR A 93 -2.19 -0.96 0.58
CA THR A 93 -3.31 -1.78 0.08
C THR A 93 -4.40 -2.01 1.11
N ILE A 94 -4.04 -2.01 2.40
CA ILE A 94 -5.02 -2.10 3.50
C ILE A 94 -5.92 -0.86 3.50
N PHE A 95 -5.32 0.32 3.34
CA PHE A 95 -6.09 1.57 3.32
C PHE A 95 -6.92 1.72 2.05
N VAL A 96 -6.39 1.32 0.88
CA VAL A 96 -7.20 1.29 -0.36
C VAL A 96 -8.46 0.46 -0.14
N LYS A 97 -8.31 -0.78 0.31
CA LYS A 97 -9.43 -1.69 0.57
C LYS A 97 -10.39 -1.16 1.64
N TYR A 98 -9.84 -0.55 2.72
CA TYR A 98 -10.67 0.03 3.77
C TYR A 98 -11.49 1.22 3.25
N ILE A 99 -10.87 2.11 2.47
CA ILE A 99 -11.54 3.27 1.89
C ILE A 99 -12.62 2.81 0.90
N GLU A 100 -12.32 1.87 0.04
CA GLU A 100 -13.27 1.28 -0.92
C GLU A 100 -14.52 0.71 -0.22
N ALA A 101 -14.34 -0.02 0.89
CA ALA A 101 -15.44 -0.65 1.62
C ALA A 101 -16.29 0.34 2.43
N PHE A 102 -15.69 1.38 3.03
CA PHE A 102 -16.39 2.28 3.95
C PHE A 102 -16.63 3.69 3.41
N TYR A 103 -15.95 4.05 2.32
CA TYR A 103 -16.01 5.36 1.66
C TYR A 103 -16.01 5.20 0.14
N PRO A 104 -16.99 4.45 -0.43
CA PRO A 104 -16.98 4.03 -1.83
C PRO A 104 -16.94 5.19 -2.83
N ASP A 105 -17.46 6.36 -2.47
CA ASP A 105 -17.45 7.54 -3.33
C ASP A 105 -16.04 8.07 -3.69
N TYR A 106 -14.98 7.51 -3.09
CA TYR A 106 -13.61 7.92 -3.38
C TYR A 106 -12.87 6.97 -4.32
N VAL A 107 -13.23 5.68 -4.35
CA VAL A 107 -12.46 4.64 -5.05
C VAL A 107 -13.31 3.94 -6.09
N ASP A 108 -13.04 4.19 -7.35
CA ASP A 108 -13.64 3.43 -8.46
C ASP A 108 -12.80 2.22 -8.81
N PHE A 109 -11.47 2.32 -8.67
CA PHE A 109 -10.55 1.28 -9.06
C PHE A 109 -9.34 1.18 -8.13
N GLY A 110 -9.06 -0.03 -7.66
CA GLY A 110 -7.93 -0.32 -6.79
C GLY A 110 -6.80 -1.08 -7.49
N ILE A 111 -5.57 -0.52 -7.50
CA ILE A 111 -4.35 -1.24 -7.88
C ILE A 111 -3.58 -1.62 -6.62
N LEU A 112 -3.58 -2.92 -6.30
CA LEU A 112 -3.12 -3.46 -5.03
C LEU A 112 -1.78 -4.20 -5.21
N VAL A 113 -0.67 -3.53 -4.92
CA VAL A 113 0.69 -4.02 -5.15
C VAL A 113 1.25 -4.69 -3.90
N GLY A 114 1.65 -5.97 -4.01
CA GLY A 114 2.11 -6.75 -2.85
C GLY A 114 1.06 -6.73 -1.74
N ALA A 115 -0.20 -7.00 -2.09
CA ALA A 115 -1.33 -6.81 -1.20
C ALA A 115 -1.20 -7.60 0.10
N VAL A 116 -1.49 -6.95 1.22
CA VAL A 116 -1.65 -7.58 2.52
C VAL A 116 -3.08 -8.14 2.57
N ALA A 117 -3.20 -9.39 2.12
CA ALA A 117 -4.38 -10.23 2.33
C ALA A 117 -4.42 -10.74 3.78
N THR A 118 -5.20 -11.77 4.07
CA THR A 118 -5.17 -12.40 5.40
C THR A 118 -3.75 -12.73 5.84
N VAL A 119 -3.36 -12.22 6.99
CA VAL A 119 -2.03 -12.43 7.56
C VAL A 119 -1.88 -13.89 7.98
N ASN A 120 -0.82 -14.55 7.55
CA ASN A 120 -0.55 -15.93 7.94
C ASN A 120 -0.22 -16.04 9.44
N ILE A 121 -0.36 -17.25 10.00
CA ILE A 121 -0.15 -17.49 11.45
C ILE A 121 1.28 -17.13 11.90
N LEU A 122 2.27 -17.28 11.00
CA LEU A 122 3.66 -16.93 11.26
C LEU A 122 3.81 -15.41 11.46
N LEU A 123 3.23 -14.62 10.56
CA LEU A 123 3.28 -13.15 10.66
C LEU A 123 2.50 -12.66 11.88
N ARG A 124 1.37 -13.30 12.24
CA ARG A 124 0.66 -13.03 13.51
C ARG A 124 1.56 -13.31 14.72
N GLY A 125 2.27 -14.44 14.72
CA GLY A 125 3.22 -14.78 15.77
C GLY A 125 4.34 -13.75 15.89
N CYS A 126 4.87 -13.29 14.78
CA CYS A 126 5.91 -12.25 14.75
C CYS A 126 5.40 -10.90 15.24
N VAL A 127 4.22 -10.47 14.80
CA VAL A 127 3.60 -9.22 15.28
C VAL A 127 3.39 -9.28 16.80
N LYS A 128 2.88 -10.39 17.33
CA LYS A 128 2.71 -10.62 18.77
C LYS A 128 4.05 -10.62 19.50
N LEU A 129 5.06 -11.30 18.97
CA LEU A 129 6.40 -11.36 19.54
C LEU A 129 7.02 -9.96 19.63
N PHE A 130 6.99 -9.19 18.54
CA PHE A 130 7.52 -7.84 18.53
C PHE A 130 6.76 -6.86 19.42
N SER A 131 5.46 -7.05 19.62
CA SER A 131 4.69 -6.25 20.56
C SER A 131 5.08 -6.51 22.02
N THR A 132 5.58 -7.72 22.35
CA THR A 132 5.95 -8.12 23.72
C THR A 132 7.42 -7.91 24.05
N ILE A 133 8.34 -8.33 23.17
CA ILE A 133 9.79 -8.25 23.44
C ILE A 133 10.50 -7.11 22.72
N GLY A 134 9.84 -6.47 21.77
CA GLY A 134 10.42 -5.40 20.96
C GLY A 134 11.00 -4.23 21.80
N ASP A 135 10.56 -4.04 23.05
CA ASP A 135 11.10 -3.00 23.95
C ASP A 135 12.52 -3.30 24.43
N LYS A 136 12.91 -4.56 24.47
CA LYS A 136 14.21 -5.01 24.95
C LYS A 136 15.31 -4.96 23.89
N LEU A 137 14.95 -4.78 22.62
CA LEU A 137 15.88 -4.79 21.48
C LEU A 137 16.03 -3.39 20.86
N PRO A 138 17.21 -3.03 20.31
CA PRO A 138 17.37 -1.83 19.49
C PRO A 138 16.38 -1.84 18.30
N PHE A 139 15.78 -0.69 17.98
CA PHE A 139 14.77 -0.61 16.92
C PHE A 139 15.29 -1.08 15.55
N SER A 140 16.54 -0.74 15.21
CA SER A 140 17.20 -1.18 13.98
C SER A 140 17.25 -2.71 13.86
N MET A 141 17.50 -3.40 14.97
CA MET A 141 17.51 -4.87 15.02
C MET A 141 16.11 -5.46 14.83
N VAL A 142 15.10 -4.90 15.52
CA VAL A 142 13.69 -5.30 15.36
C VAL A 142 13.27 -5.17 13.89
N TYR A 143 13.57 -4.03 13.28
CA TYR A 143 13.21 -3.74 11.90
C TYR A 143 13.97 -4.63 10.90
N HIS A 144 15.24 -4.93 11.18
CA HIS A 144 16.03 -5.86 10.38
C HIS A 144 15.42 -7.27 10.39
N ILE A 145 15.10 -7.81 11.57
CA ILE A 145 14.46 -9.11 11.72
C ILE A 145 13.10 -9.12 11.02
N PHE A 146 12.28 -8.08 11.22
CA PHE A 146 11.00 -7.94 10.56
C PHE A 146 11.12 -7.98 9.03
N SER A 147 12.13 -7.29 8.47
CA SER A 147 12.39 -7.31 7.02
C SER A 147 12.71 -8.71 6.47
N TRP A 148 13.43 -9.53 7.25
CA TRP A 148 13.72 -10.92 6.89
C TRP A 148 12.49 -11.83 6.93
N ILE A 149 11.58 -11.57 7.87
CA ILE A 149 10.34 -12.35 8.02
C ILE A 149 9.42 -12.11 6.85
N ILE A 150 9.23 -10.85 6.45
CA ILE A 150 8.31 -10.50 5.35
C ILE A 150 8.91 -10.75 3.96
N MET A 151 10.23 -10.73 3.84
CA MET A 151 10.95 -10.93 2.57
C MET A 151 12.11 -11.94 2.75
N PRO A 152 11.84 -13.22 2.97
CA PRO A 152 12.87 -14.23 3.24
C PRO A 152 13.70 -14.58 1.99
N GLY A 153 14.91 -15.11 2.23
CA GLY A 153 15.80 -15.64 1.20
C GLY A 153 16.63 -14.61 0.45
N LYS A 154 17.69 -15.08 -0.21
CA LYS A 154 18.66 -14.23 -0.93
C LYS A 154 18.03 -13.44 -2.09
N ARG A 155 17.04 -14.03 -2.77
CA ARG A 155 16.36 -13.40 -3.92
C ARG A 155 15.57 -12.12 -3.57
N ASN A 156 15.26 -11.92 -2.29
CA ASN A 156 14.59 -10.72 -1.80
C ASN A 156 15.53 -9.66 -1.22
N GLU A 157 16.86 -9.80 -1.40
CA GLU A 157 17.84 -8.87 -0.80
C GLU A 157 17.67 -7.43 -1.28
N GLU A 158 17.41 -7.22 -2.55
CA GLU A 158 17.15 -5.89 -3.10
C GLU A 158 15.90 -5.26 -2.46
N SER A 159 14.80 -6.01 -2.40
CA SER A 159 13.56 -5.57 -1.75
C SER A 159 13.78 -5.23 -0.26
N ARG A 160 14.52 -6.08 0.47
CA ARG A 160 14.86 -5.81 1.88
C ARG A 160 15.74 -4.58 2.05
N SER A 161 16.73 -4.39 1.18
CA SER A 161 17.62 -3.23 1.22
C SER A 161 16.82 -1.93 1.06
N ILE A 162 15.91 -1.89 0.08
CA ILE A 162 15.02 -0.76 -0.13
C ILE A 162 14.14 -0.51 1.08
N PHE A 163 13.47 -1.55 1.57
CA PHE A 163 12.61 -1.49 2.74
C PHE A 163 13.34 -0.91 3.97
N ARG A 164 14.57 -1.38 4.24
CA ARG A 164 15.38 -0.89 5.37
C ARG A 164 15.82 0.55 5.22
N LYS A 165 16.17 0.98 4.00
CA LYS A 165 16.58 2.36 3.72
C LYS A 165 15.44 3.37 3.86
N CYS A 166 14.21 2.95 3.66
CA CYS A 166 13.03 3.82 3.75
C CYS A 166 12.56 4.07 5.20
N ALA A 167 12.93 3.23 6.16
CA ALA A 167 12.43 3.26 7.54
C ALA A 167 12.97 4.40 8.43
N VAL A 168 13.57 5.41 7.87
CA VAL A 168 14.33 6.45 8.61
C VAL A 168 13.46 7.26 9.58
N ALA A 169 12.17 7.44 9.29
CA ALA A 169 11.27 8.28 10.07
C ALA A 169 10.53 7.54 11.20
N LEU A 170 10.48 6.19 11.15
CA LEU A 170 9.82 5.39 12.17
C LEU A 170 10.68 5.22 13.42
N ASN A 171 10.06 5.37 14.58
CA ASN A 171 10.64 4.96 15.85
C ASN A 171 9.90 3.75 16.44
N LYS A 172 10.38 3.24 17.55
CA LYS A 172 9.86 2.05 18.21
C LYS A 172 8.39 2.18 18.65
N LYS A 173 8.00 3.37 19.14
CA LYS A 173 6.61 3.64 19.55
C LYS A 173 5.68 3.57 18.36
N GLU A 174 6.00 4.27 17.27
CA GLU A 174 5.20 4.30 16.06
C GLU A 174 5.14 2.91 15.39
N PHE A 175 6.26 2.16 15.40
CA PHE A 175 6.28 0.76 14.94
C PHE A 175 5.24 -0.09 15.66
N LYS A 176 5.17 -0.02 16.99
CA LYS A 176 4.18 -0.78 17.79
C LYS A 176 2.74 -0.40 17.45
N LEU A 177 2.47 0.89 17.27
CA LEU A 177 1.14 1.35 16.89
C LEU A 177 0.74 0.80 15.51
N TYR A 178 1.67 0.74 14.56
CA TYR A 178 1.40 0.09 13.27
C TYR A 178 1.19 -1.43 13.38
N MET A 179 1.85 -2.11 14.33
CA MET A 179 1.53 -3.52 14.59
C MET A 179 0.09 -3.69 15.08
N HIS A 180 -0.45 -2.72 15.84
CA HIS A 180 -1.86 -2.70 16.21
C HIS A 180 -2.78 -2.48 14.98
N ILE A 181 -2.44 -1.57 14.08
CA ILE A 181 -3.15 -1.38 12.81
C ILE A 181 -3.16 -2.67 11.97
N PHE A 182 -2.03 -3.38 11.86
CA PHE A 182 -1.99 -4.68 11.18
C PHE A 182 -2.92 -5.71 11.83
N ASN A 183 -3.04 -5.74 13.16
CA ASN A 183 -3.96 -6.63 13.86
C ASN A 183 -5.44 -6.28 13.55
N GLN A 184 -5.79 -5.00 13.50
CA GLN A 184 -7.13 -4.56 13.07
C GLN A 184 -7.40 -5.00 11.62
N ALA A 185 -6.44 -4.79 10.71
CA ALA A 185 -6.56 -5.20 9.31
C ALA A 185 -6.79 -6.71 9.14
N ILE A 186 -6.24 -7.55 10.04
CA ILE A 186 -6.48 -8.99 10.04
C ILE A 186 -7.96 -9.33 10.33
N CYS A 187 -8.56 -8.63 11.29
CA CYS A 187 -9.97 -8.79 11.60
C CYS A 187 -10.86 -8.30 10.46
N PHE A 188 -10.46 -7.20 9.86
CA PHE A 188 -11.14 -6.55 8.74
C PHE A 188 -11.04 -7.37 7.43
N SER A 189 -9.94 -8.06 7.17
CA SER A 189 -9.75 -8.85 5.94
C SER A 189 -10.84 -9.89 5.71
N LYS A 190 -11.43 -10.45 6.77
CA LYS A 190 -12.56 -11.40 6.66
C LYS A 190 -13.85 -10.75 6.15
N LEU A 191 -14.05 -9.48 6.44
CA LEU A 191 -15.17 -8.70 5.93
C LEU A 191 -14.97 -8.44 4.43
N PHE A 192 -13.79 -8.00 4.06
CA PHE A 192 -13.39 -7.68 2.69
C PHE A 192 -13.42 -8.89 1.74
N GLU A 193 -13.13 -10.09 2.25
CA GLU A 193 -13.23 -11.34 1.47
C GLU A 193 -14.67 -11.68 1.02
N LYS A 194 -15.69 -11.05 1.62
CA LYS A 194 -17.10 -11.30 1.30
C LYS A 194 -17.67 -10.30 0.28
N GLU A 195 -16.99 -9.20 0.07
CA GLU A 195 -17.42 -8.16 -0.86
C GLU A 195 -16.86 -8.42 -2.24
N HIS A 196 -17.62 -8.05 -3.25
CA HIS A 196 -17.29 -8.28 -4.66
C HIS A 196 -16.63 -7.01 -5.22
N HIS A 197 -15.34 -7.12 -5.60
CA HIS A 197 -14.56 -6.00 -6.13
C HIS A 197 -13.91 -6.40 -7.47
N PRO A 198 -14.69 -6.61 -8.53
CA PRO A 198 -14.19 -7.13 -9.81
C PRO A 198 -13.23 -6.18 -10.50
N GLU A 199 -13.33 -4.91 -10.23
CA GLU A 199 -12.48 -3.87 -10.82
C GLU A 199 -11.06 -3.87 -10.24
N ASN A 200 -10.85 -4.41 -9.04
CA ASN A 200 -9.55 -4.39 -8.40
C ASN A 200 -8.51 -5.27 -9.09
N THR A 201 -7.32 -4.70 -9.33
CA THR A 201 -6.18 -5.44 -9.85
C THR A 201 -5.12 -5.65 -8.76
N TYR A 202 -4.81 -6.92 -8.50
CA TYR A 202 -3.77 -7.35 -7.57
C TYR A 202 -2.48 -7.63 -8.35
N ILE A 203 -1.39 -6.96 -8.00
CA ILE A 203 -0.07 -7.15 -8.62
C ILE A 203 0.90 -7.65 -7.56
N SER A 204 1.50 -8.84 -7.74
CA SER A 204 2.48 -9.39 -6.80
C SER A 204 3.64 -10.02 -7.53
N GLY A 205 4.83 -9.93 -6.93
CA GLY A 205 6.00 -10.66 -7.42
C GLY A 205 5.89 -12.16 -7.11
N LYS A 206 6.31 -13.02 -8.05
CA LYS A 206 6.33 -14.48 -7.85
C LYS A 206 7.24 -14.95 -6.70
N LEU A 207 8.19 -14.10 -6.27
CA LEU A 207 9.08 -14.37 -5.15
C LEU A 207 8.56 -13.80 -3.81
N ASP A 208 7.37 -13.19 -3.79
CA ASP A 208 6.71 -12.74 -2.56
C ASP A 208 6.08 -13.93 -1.81
N THR A 209 6.93 -14.76 -1.22
CA THR A 209 6.52 -16.00 -0.55
C THR A 209 5.66 -15.77 0.69
N CYS A 210 5.73 -14.60 1.29
CA CYS A 210 4.97 -14.27 2.50
C CYS A 210 3.49 -13.97 2.20
N PHE A 211 3.21 -13.24 1.13
CA PHE A 211 1.87 -12.72 0.85
C PHE A 211 1.21 -13.33 -0.38
N LEU A 212 1.97 -13.72 -1.41
CA LEU A 212 1.47 -14.11 -2.73
C LEU A 212 0.30 -15.12 -2.68
N ARG A 213 0.46 -16.22 -1.94
CA ARG A 213 -0.58 -17.27 -1.87
C ARG A 213 -1.91 -16.73 -1.33
N ARG A 214 -1.86 -15.86 -0.33
CA ARG A 214 -3.04 -15.25 0.27
C ARG A 214 -3.67 -14.20 -0.64
N THR A 215 -2.83 -13.40 -1.30
CA THR A 215 -3.26 -12.44 -2.31
C THR A 215 -4.00 -13.10 -3.47
N ILE A 216 -3.49 -14.24 -3.98
CA ILE A 216 -4.18 -15.01 -5.03
C ILE A 216 -5.56 -15.49 -4.56
N LEU A 217 -5.67 -15.99 -3.31
CA LEU A 217 -6.94 -16.44 -2.76
C LEU A 217 -7.93 -15.28 -2.56
N GLU A 218 -7.45 -14.13 -2.09
CA GLU A 218 -8.27 -12.94 -1.92
C GLU A 218 -8.76 -12.43 -3.30
N ALA A 219 -7.87 -12.24 -4.27
CA ALA A 219 -8.23 -11.82 -5.62
C ALA A 219 -9.28 -12.74 -6.25
N LYS A 220 -9.14 -14.08 -6.07
CA LYS A 220 -10.14 -15.04 -6.55
C LYS A 220 -11.50 -14.88 -5.87
N ARG A 221 -11.54 -14.61 -4.57
CA ARG A 221 -12.77 -14.47 -3.80
C ARG A 221 -13.50 -13.16 -4.07
N SER A 222 -12.74 -12.08 -4.25
CA SER A 222 -13.29 -10.76 -4.60
C SER A 222 -13.56 -10.60 -6.10
N CYS A 223 -13.32 -11.65 -6.92
CA CYS A 223 -13.37 -11.61 -8.38
C CYS A 223 -12.42 -10.59 -9.05
N GLY A 224 -11.45 -10.08 -8.31
CA GLY A 224 -10.46 -9.14 -8.82
C GLY A 224 -9.42 -9.81 -9.75
N ARG A 225 -8.81 -9.02 -10.59
CA ARG A 225 -7.77 -9.46 -11.52
C ARG A 225 -6.45 -9.71 -10.79
N MET A 226 -5.81 -10.88 -10.99
CA MET A 226 -4.52 -11.21 -10.40
C MET A 226 -3.40 -11.24 -11.43
N ILE A 227 -2.36 -10.41 -11.24
CA ILE A 227 -1.18 -10.34 -12.09
C ILE A 227 0.06 -10.71 -11.27
N GLN A 228 0.82 -11.70 -11.75
CA GLN A 228 2.03 -12.16 -11.11
C GLN A 228 3.27 -11.76 -11.92
N MET A 229 4.14 -10.96 -11.34
CA MET A 229 5.39 -10.51 -11.97
C MET A 229 6.53 -11.50 -11.66
N ALA A 230 7.19 -11.99 -12.71
CA ALA A 230 8.35 -12.88 -12.57
C ALA A 230 9.57 -12.14 -12.01
N SER A 231 10.47 -12.88 -11.36
CA SER A 231 11.79 -12.40 -10.92
C SER A 231 11.80 -11.21 -9.96
N CYS A 232 10.74 -10.99 -9.22
CA CYS A 232 10.69 -9.99 -8.15
C CYS A 232 9.88 -10.47 -6.94
N GLY A 233 10.16 -9.86 -5.80
CA GLY A 233 9.49 -10.10 -4.53
C GLY A 233 8.42 -9.04 -4.23
N HIS A 234 8.35 -8.63 -2.97
CA HIS A 234 7.27 -7.81 -2.41
C HIS A 234 7.13 -6.41 -3.03
N VAL A 235 8.23 -5.74 -3.39
CA VAL A 235 8.25 -4.37 -3.94
C VAL A 235 8.51 -4.36 -5.45
N CYS A 236 7.63 -4.99 -6.21
CA CYS A 236 7.79 -5.17 -7.65
C CYS A 236 7.79 -3.84 -8.43
N ASN A 237 7.14 -2.79 -7.94
CA ASN A 237 7.14 -1.45 -8.52
C ASN A 237 8.55 -0.80 -8.59
N ILE A 238 9.49 -1.27 -7.76
CA ILE A 238 10.87 -0.78 -7.77
C ILE A 238 11.80 -1.78 -8.48
N VAL A 239 11.74 -3.06 -8.08
CA VAL A 239 12.64 -4.11 -8.59
C VAL A 239 12.42 -4.34 -10.08
N GLN A 240 11.18 -4.28 -10.56
CA GLN A 240 10.80 -4.46 -11.98
C GLN A 240 10.15 -3.20 -12.55
N LYS A 241 10.72 -2.03 -12.23
CA LYS A 241 10.14 -0.70 -12.51
C LYS A 241 9.63 -0.53 -13.93
N ASN A 242 10.39 -0.91 -14.95
CA ASN A 242 10.02 -0.71 -16.35
C ASN A 242 8.80 -1.58 -16.73
N ARG A 243 8.83 -2.86 -16.36
CA ARG A 243 7.71 -3.78 -16.60
C ARG A 243 6.47 -3.38 -15.81
N PHE A 244 6.66 -2.94 -14.56
CA PHE A 244 5.57 -2.44 -13.72
C PHE A 244 4.95 -1.17 -14.32
N ASN A 245 5.77 -0.24 -14.79
CA ASN A 245 5.33 1.01 -15.41
C ASN A 245 4.48 0.77 -16.67
N ASN A 246 4.92 -0.11 -17.57
CA ASN A 246 4.13 -0.47 -18.74
C ASN A 246 2.78 -1.10 -18.34
N LEU A 247 2.82 -2.02 -17.37
CA LEU A 247 1.62 -2.70 -16.88
C LEU A 247 0.59 -1.72 -16.30
N ILE A 248 1.01 -0.75 -15.47
CA ILE A 248 0.06 0.20 -14.87
C ILE A 248 -0.56 1.13 -15.91
N LEU A 249 0.18 1.54 -16.94
CA LEU A 249 -0.40 2.34 -18.04
C LEU A 249 -1.47 1.54 -18.78
N GLU A 250 -1.19 0.29 -19.17
CA GLU A 250 -2.18 -0.59 -19.81
C GLU A 250 -3.46 -0.76 -18.97
N LEU A 251 -3.31 -0.89 -17.64
CA LEU A 251 -4.45 -1.03 -16.72
C LEU A 251 -5.27 0.25 -16.62
N LEU A 252 -4.62 1.40 -16.58
CA LEU A 252 -5.29 2.70 -16.48
C LEU A 252 -6.01 3.06 -17.78
N GLU A 253 -5.41 2.82 -18.95
CA GLU A 253 -6.03 3.03 -20.24
C GLU A 253 -7.29 2.19 -20.41
N HIS A 254 -7.26 0.92 -20.00
CA HIS A 254 -8.43 0.03 -20.07
C HIS A 254 -9.58 0.50 -19.18
N ASN A 255 -9.30 1.06 -18.00
CA ASN A 255 -10.35 1.52 -17.10
C ASN A 255 -10.92 2.89 -17.48
N SER A 256 -10.10 3.79 -18.07
CA SER A 256 -10.60 5.07 -18.60
C SER A 256 -11.53 4.91 -19.81
N SER A 257 -11.51 3.75 -20.48
CA SER A 257 -12.34 3.45 -21.67
C SER A 257 -13.66 2.76 -21.35
N VAL A 258 -13.90 2.36 -20.08
CA VAL A 258 -15.19 1.79 -19.65
C VAL A 258 -16.08 2.95 -19.17
N PRO A 259 -17.17 3.31 -19.89
CA PRO A 259 -18.12 4.31 -19.38
C PRO A 259 -18.66 3.80 -18.04
N SER A 260 -18.63 4.64 -17.01
CA SER A 260 -19.39 4.40 -15.78
C SER A 260 -20.86 4.24 -16.16
N THR A 261 -21.29 3.00 -16.39
CA THR A 261 -22.73 2.69 -16.50
C THR A 261 -23.34 2.85 -15.11
N LEU A 262 -24.06 3.96 -14.96
CA LEU A 262 -25.01 4.23 -13.88
C LEU A 262 -26.02 3.12 -13.68
#